data_4338c3e523fb43c00d872033e3184889
#
_entry.id   4338c3e523fb43c00d872033e3184889
#
_cell.length_a   1.000
_cell.length_b   1.000
_cell.length_c   1.000
_cell.angle_alpha   90.00
_cell.angle_beta   90.00
_cell.angle_gamma   90.00
#
_symmetry.space_group_name_H-M   'P 1'
#
loop_
_entity.id
_entity.type
_entity.pdbx_description
1 polymer ?
#
loop_
_entity_poly.entity_id
_entity_poly.type
_entity_poly.pdbx_seq_one_letter_code
_entity_poly.pdbx_strand_id
1 'polypeptide(L)'
;MEINFDLHTHTVYSHGKGTILENAEAAKEKGLYGIGITDHGFSHPAFGMRRKKLNEMREKCLEAERETGVKVLLGIESNLRGECGAIDVTEKDYEKLDLILAGVHRFIFYKSLGDFVHLL
;
A
#
# COMPACT_ATOMS: atom_id res chain seq x y z
N MET A 1 24.32 9.06 4.94
CA MET A 1 23.07 8.37 5.26
C MET A 1 22.85 7.30 4.20
N GLU A 2 22.65 6.08 4.59
CA GLU A 2 22.39 4.97 3.68
C GLU A 2 20.88 4.64 3.70
N ILE A 3 20.25 4.57 2.54
CA ILE A 3 18.82 4.22 2.42
C ILE A 3 18.75 2.72 2.19
N ASN A 4 18.24 1.99 3.17
CA ASN A 4 18.20 0.53 3.16
C ASN A 4 16.81 -0.06 2.90
N PHE A 5 15.77 0.79 2.86
CA PHE A 5 14.37 0.43 2.63
C PHE A 5 13.73 1.35 1.58
N ASP A 6 12.92 0.78 0.71
CA ASP A 6 11.93 1.52 -0.09
C ASP A 6 10.54 1.19 0.46
N LEU A 7 9.92 2.13 1.14
CA LEU A 7 8.64 1.93 1.82
C LEU A 7 7.42 2.33 0.99
N HIS A 8 7.61 2.68 -0.28
CA HIS A 8 6.51 3.09 -1.14
C HIS A 8 6.60 2.43 -2.53
N THR A 9 6.02 1.26 -2.65
CA THR A 9 5.97 0.53 -3.93
C THR A 9 4.56 0.03 -4.23
N HIS A 10 4.26 -0.09 -5.51
CA HIS A 10 2.97 -0.56 -6.03
C HIS A 10 3.12 -1.84 -6.82
N THR A 11 2.07 -2.63 -6.83
CA THR A 11 2.02 -3.92 -7.53
C THR A 11 0.78 -4.01 -8.44
N VAL A 12 0.61 -5.17 -9.06
CA VAL A 12 -0.60 -5.50 -9.85
C VAL A 12 -1.91 -5.48 -9.04
N TYR A 13 -1.84 -5.36 -7.72
CA TYR A 13 -3.03 -5.21 -6.87
C TYR A 13 -3.64 -3.80 -6.93
N SER A 14 -2.90 -2.81 -7.43
CA SER A 14 -3.41 -1.48 -7.77
C SER A 14 -3.08 -1.14 -9.23
N HIS A 15 -2.11 -0.30 -9.49
CA HIS A 15 -1.73 0.09 -10.84
C HIS A 15 -0.28 -0.20 -11.21
N GLY A 16 0.46 -0.86 -10.34
CA GLY A 16 1.83 -1.31 -10.63
C GLY A 16 1.83 -2.43 -11.67
N LYS A 17 2.98 -2.67 -12.27
CA LYS A 17 3.14 -3.70 -13.30
C LYS A 17 3.72 -4.99 -12.74
N GLY A 18 4.50 -4.90 -11.66
CA GLY A 18 5.18 -6.04 -11.04
C GLY A 18 4.33 -6.73 -9.98
N THR A 19 4.62 -8.00 -9.77
CA THR A 19 4.13 -8.77 -8.61
C THR A 19 4.91 -8.39 -7.34
N ILE A 20 4.43 -8.85 -6.19
CA ILE A 20 5.15 -8.67 -4.91
C ILE A 20 6.54 -9.32 -4.98
N LEU A 21 6.64 -10.51 -5.56
CA LEU A 21 7.92 -11.21 -5.71
C LEU A 21 8.89 -10.45 -6.61
N GLU A 22 8.44 -9.98 -7.78
CA GLU A 22 9.29 -9.19 -8.70
C GLU A 22 9.79 -7.90 -8.06
N ASN A 23 8.96 -7.22 -7.25
CA ASN A 23 9.40 -6.05 -6.49
C ASN A 23 10.46 -6.42 -5.44
N ALA A 24 10.31 -7.55 -4.76
CA ALA A 24 11.29 -8.03 -3.79
C ALA A 24 12.62 -8.45 -4.45
N GLU A 25 12.56 -9.09 -5.62
CA GLU A 25 13.74 -9.42 -6.43
C GLU A 25 14.50 -8.16 -6.86
N ALA A 26 13.78 -7.14 -7.35
CA ALA A 26 14.37 -5.86 -7.72
C ALA A 26 15.01 -5.15 -6.51
N ALA A 27 14.39 -5.23 -5.34
CA ALA A 27 14.96 -4.70 -4.10
C ALA A 27 16.26 -5.42 -3.71
N LYS A 28 16.30 -6.76 -3.86
CA LYS A 28 17.50 -7.56 -3.64
C LYS A 28 18.64 -7.16 -4.57
N GLU A 29 18.34 -7.00 -5.87
CA GLU A 29 19.33 -6.57 -6.86
C GLU A 29 19.91 -5.18 -6.55
N LYS A 30 19.10 -4.29 -5.96
CA LYS A 30 19.52 -2.95 -5.51
C LYS A 30 20.23 -2.94 -4.15
N GLY A 31 20.35 -4.08 -3.49
CA GLY A 31 20.97 -4.19 -2.17
C GLY A 31 20.13 -3.61 -1.02
N LEU A 32 18.83 -3.49 -1.19
CA LEU A 32 17.92 -3.05 -0.13
C LEU A 32 17.68 -4.17 0.89
N TYR A 33 17.55 -3.81 2.16
CA TYR A 33 17.18 -4.75 3.22
C TYR A 33 15.69 -5.05 3.25
N GLY A 34 14.85 -4.13 2.78
CA GLY A 34 13.43 -4.32 2.76
C GLY A 34 12.67 -3.36 1.87
N ILE A 35 11.42 -3.75 1.60
CA ILE A 35 10.45 -2.94 0.84
C ILE A 35 9.10 -2.93 1.55
N GLY A 36 8.33 -1.87 1.30
CA GLY A 36 6.92 -1.78 1.64
C GLY A 36 6.06 -1.95 0.39
N ILE A 37 5.17 -2.92 0.40
CA ILE A 37 4.12 -3.07 -0.62
C ILE A 37 2.96 -2.19 -0.17
N THR A 38 2.79 -1.05 -0.80
CA THR A 38 1.86 0.00 -0.39
C THR A 38 0.94 0.41 -1.53
N ASP A 39 0.20 -0.57 -2.04
CA ASP A 39 -0.77 -0.34 -3.10
C ASP A 39 -1.85 0.67 -2.67
N HIS A 40 -2.48 1.34 -3.64
CA HIS A 40 -3.51 2.36 -3.39
C HIS A 40 -4.67 1.84 -2.55
N GLY A 41 -5.17 2.70 -1.66
CA GLY A 41 -6.21 2.42 -0.70
C GLY A 41 -7.57 2.03 -1.30
N PHE A 42 -8.41 1.52 -0.44
CA PHE A 42 -9.67 0.85 -0.80
C PHE A 42 -10.72 1.76 -1.45
N SER A 43 -10.63 3.07 -1.23
CA SER A 43 -11.62 4.05 -1.73
C SER A 43 -11.31 4.60 -3.13
N HIS A 44 -10.22 4.17 -3.77
CA HIS A 44 -9.93 4.57 -5.13
C HIS A 44 -10.69 3.67 -6.12
N PRO A 45 -11.65 4.20 -6.92
CA PRO A 45 -12.56 3.37 -7.73
C PRO A 45 -11.87 2.60 -8.86
N ALA A 46 -10.78 3.16 -9.42
CA ALA A 46 -10.07 2.56 -10.55
C ALA A 46 -8.84 1.74 -10.12
N PHE A 47 -8.08 2.22 -9.15
CA PHE A 47 -6.78 1.67 -8.79
C PHE A 47 -6.69 1.16 -7.36
N GLY A 48 -7.75 1.31 -6.57
CA GLY A 48 -7.75 0.83 -5.18
C GLY A 48 -7.66 -0.67 -5.07
N MET A 49 -6.77 -1.14 -4.22
CA MET A 49 -6.72 -2.56 -3.92
C MET A 49 -7.99 -3.01 -3.21
N ARG A 50 -8.31 -4.29 -3.33
CA ARG A 50 -9.52 -4.85 -2.71
C ARG A 50 -9.20 -5.41 -1.34
N ARG A 51 -9.93 -4.94 -0.30
CA ARG A 51 -9.74 -5.38 1.11
C ARG A 51 -9.74 -6.90 1.27
N LYS A 52 -10.55 -7.62 0.50
CA LYS A 52 -10.58 -9.10 0.52
C LYS A 52 -9.27 -9.75 0.07
N LYS A 53 -8.38 -9.01 -0.60
CA LYS A 53 -7.08 -9.49 -1.06
C LYS A 53 -5.97 -9.36 -0.01
N LEU A 54 -6.20 -8.68 1.11
CA LEU A 54 -5.18 -8.48 2.13
C LEU A 54 -4.53 -9.77 2.65
N ASN A 55 -5.31 -10.80 2.86
CA ASN A 55 -4.77 -12.08 3.33
C ASN A 55 -3.89 -12.76 2.25
N GLU A 56 -4.34 -12.74 1.00
CA GLU A 56 -3.56 -13.24 -0.14
C GLU A 56 -2.24 -12.46 -0.30
N MET A 57 -2.30 -11.13 -0.19
CA MET A 57 -1.11 -10.28 -0.27
C MET A 57 -0.15 -10.58 0.88
N ARG A 58 -0.65 -10.79 2.11
CA ARG A 58 0.19 -11.18 3.26
C ARG A 58 0.96 -12.47 2.97
N GLU A 59 0.28 -13.51 2.48
CA GLU A 59 0.95 -14.77 2.13
C GLU A 59 2.04 -14.57 1.06
N LYS A 60 1.75 -13.76 0.04
CA LYS A 60 2.74 -13.43 -1.01
C LYS A 60 3.90 -12.58 -0.50
N CYS A 61 3.70 -11.69 0.46
CA CYS A 61 4.79 -10.97 1.12
C CYS A 61 5.71 -11.94 1.87
N LEU A 62 5.14 -12.88 2.63
CA LEU A 62 5.91 -13.88 3.36
C LEU A 62 6.67 -14.84 2.42
N GLU A 63 6.05 -15.22 1.31
CA GLU A 63 6.67 -16.03 0.27
C GLU A 63 7.86 -15.31 -0.36
N ALA A 64 7.66 -14.05 -0.81
CA ALA A 64 8.71 -13.24 -1.40
C ALA A 64 9.86 -12.97 -0.42
N GLU A 65 9.57 -12.75 0.86
CA GLU A 65 10.59 -12.62 1.91
C GLU A 65 11.42 -13.91 2.05
N ARG A 66 10.78 -15.09 2.04
CA ARG A 66 11.49 -16.38 2.09
C ARG A 66 12.38 -16.62 0.88
N GLU A 67 11.91 -16.27 -0.32
CA GLU A 67 12.64 -16.51 -1.57
C GLU A 67 13.80 -15.57 -1.79
N THR A 68 13.64 -14.30 -1.40
CA THR A 68 14.63 -13.27 -1.69
C THR A 68 15.59 -12.96 -0.53
N GLY A 69 15.13 -13.17 0.69
CA GLY A 69 15.82 -12.72 1.91
C GLY A 69 15.65 -11.21 2.18
N VAL A 70 14.88 -10.49 1.36
CA VAL A 70 14.51 -9.09 1.56
C VAL A 70 13.30 -9.03 2.48
N LYS A 71 13.30 -8.15 3.47
CA LYS A 71 12.12 -7.90 4.32
C LYS A 71 10.98 -7.30 3.49
N VAL A 72 9.81 -7.93 3.49
CA VAL A 72 8.66 -7.49 2.70
C VAL A 72 7.51 -7.11 3.64
N LEU A 73 7.30 -5.81 3.79
CA LEU A 73 6.24 -5.26 4.62
C LEU A 73 4.95 -5.12 3.80
N LEU A 74 3.83 -5.58 4.34
CA LEU A 74 2.52 -5.32 3.76
C LEU A 74 1.96 -4.02 4.32
N GLY A 75 1.79 -3.05 3.46
CA GLY A 75 1.22 -1.75 3.80
C GLY A 75 0.10 -1.34 2.85
N ILE A 76 -0.28 -0.09 2.97
CA ILE A 76 -1.27 0.55 2.13
C ILE A 76 -0.94 2.04 1.97
N GLU A 77 -1.10 2.57 0.77
CA GLU A 77 -1.19 4.00 0.53
C GLU A 77 -2.65 4.43 0.66
N SER A 78 -3.05 4.74 1.90
CA SER A 78 -4.42 5.09 2.25
C SER A 78 -4.81 6.45 1.70
N ASN A 79 -6.07 6.59 1.27
CA ASN A 79 -6.61 7.84 0.78
C ASN A 79 -7.15 8.68 1.94
N LEU A 80 -6.79 9.97 1.96
CA LEU A 80 -7.42 10.96 2.82
C LEU A 80 -8.84 11.24 2.30
N ARG A 81 -9.86 11.01 3.13
CA ARG A 81 -11.28 11.07 2.73
C ARG A 81 -12.07 12.20 3.34
N GLY A 82 -11.47 12.99 4.20
CA GLY A 82 -12.14 14.10 4.86
C GLY A 82 -11.18 15.03 5.59
N GLU A 83 -11.63 16.26 5.85
CA GLU A 83 -10.85 17.31 6.52
C GLU A 83 -10.41 16.92 7.95
N CYS A 84 -11.17 16.05 8.61
CA CYS A 84 -10.83 15.56 9.95
C CYS A 84 -9.69 14.53 9.96
N GLY A 85 -9.02 14.30 8.80
CA GLY A 85 -7.97 13.30 8.69
C GLY A 85 -8.51 11.87 8.54
N ALA A 86 -9.78 11.70 8.19
CA ALA A 86 -10.34 10.38 7.95
C ALA A 86 -9.66 9.71 6.75
N ILE A 87 -9.24 8.46 6.94
CA ILE A 87 -8.64 7.62 5.90
C ILE A 87 -9.52 6.42 5.58
N ASP A 88 -9.21 5.70 4.52
CA ASP A 88 -10.00 4.54 4.08
C ASP A 88 -9.58 3.21 4.71
N VAL A 89 -8.77 3.26 5.76
CA VAL A 89 -8.36 2.12 6.58
C VAL A 89 -9.20 2.10 7.87
N THR A 90 -9.64 0.93 8.28
CA THR A 90 -10.38 0.71 9.54
C THR A 90 -9.50 0.04 10.59
N GLU A 91 -9.94 0.05 11.86
CA GLU A 91 -9.22 -0.64 12.95
C GLU A 91 -8.93 -2.12 12.65
N LYS A 92 -9.88 -2.81 12.00
CA LYS A 92 -9.71 -4.22 11.61
C LYS A 92 -8.62 -4.43 10.55
N ASP A 93 -8.31 -3.41 9.77
CA ASP A 93 -7.25 -3.49 8.77
C ASP A 93 -5.87 -3.34 9.42
N TYR A 94 -5.75 -2.59 10.54
CA TYR A 94 -4.48 -2.36 11.23
C TYR A 94 -3.78 -3.66 11.65
N GLU A 95 -4.55 -4.66 12.08
CA GLU A 95 -3.99 -5.95 12.50
C GLU A 95 -3.32 -6.72 11.35
N LYS A 96 -3.66 -6.36 10.10
CA LYS A 96 -3.18 -7.00 8.87
C LYS A 96 -2.07 -6.25 8.17
N LEU A 97 -1.78 -5.02 8.60
CA LEU A 97 -0.84 -4.12 7.94
C LEU A 97 0.37 -3.84 8.83
N ASP A 98 1.54 -3.77 8.20
CA ASP A 98 2.81 -3.41 8.88
C ASP A 98 3.06 -1.89 8.83
N LEU A 99 2.53 -1.22 7.79
CA LEU A 99 2.64 0.24 7.65
C LEU A 99 1.45 0.83 6.90
N ILE A 100 1.20 2.10 7.14
CA ILE A 100 0.18 2.89 6.45
C ILE A 100 0.83 4.21 6.03
N LEU A 101 0.79 4.48 4.73
CA LEU A 101 1.03 5.81 4.18
C LEU A 101 -0.31 6.49 4.00
N ALA A 102 -0.36 7.81 4.07
CA ALA A 102 -1.58 8.57 3.79
C ALA A 102 -1.29 9.65 2.75
N GLY A 103 -2.13 9.70 1.73
CA GLY A 103 -1.99 10.63 0.63
C GLY A 103 -3.32 11.25 0.20
N VAL A 104 -3.22 12.40 -0.45
CA VAL A 104 -4.35 13.04 -1.11
C VAL A 104 -4.39 12.58 -2.56
N HIS A 105 -5.42 11.85 -2.92
CA HIS A 105 -5.64 11.40 -4.30
C HIS A 105 -6.93 12.00 -4.85
N ARG A 106 -6.93 12.29 -6.14
CA ARG A 106 -8.14 12.71 -6.86
C ARG A 106 -9.01 11.49 -7.17
N PHE A 107 -10.31 11.71 -7.34
CA PHE A 107 -11.26 10.68 -7.78
C PHE A 107 -11.38 9.48 -6.83
N ILE A 108 -11.41 9.76 -5.53
CA ILE A 108 -11.72 8.76 -4.50
C ILE A 108 -13.17 8.91 -4.01
N PHE A 109 -13.65 7.92 -3.27
CA PHE A 109 -14.92 8.01 -2.55
C PHE A 109 -14.72 8.80 -1.25
N TYR A 110 -15.02 10.10 -1.29
CA TYR A 110 -14.97 10.97 -0.12
C TYR A 110 -16.04 10.59 0.90
N LYS A 111 -15.84 10.99 2.16
CA LYS A 111 -16.76 10.72 3.24
C LYS A 111 -18.07 11.53 3.09
N SER A 112 -17.96 12.76 2.58
CA SER A 112 -19.07 13.65 2.31
C SER A 112 -18.83 14.54 1.09
N LEU A 113 -19.88 15.21 0.59
CA LEU A 113 -19.74 16.18 -0.50
C LEU A 113 -18.92 17.40 -0.06
N GLY A 114 -19.02 17.80 1.20
CA GLY A 114 -18.20 18.86 1.78
C GLY A 114 -16.71 18.52 1.71
N ASP A 115 -16.34 17.32 2.14
CA ASP A 115 -14.95 16.84 2.08
C ASP A 115 -14.40 16.83 0.64
N PHE A 116 -15.22 16.46 -0.33
CA PHE A 116 -14.85 16.52 -1.75
C PHE A 116 -14.47 17.95 -2.18
N VAL A 117 -15.26 18.93 -1.80
CA VAL A 117 -15.04 20.35 -2.18
C VAL A 117 -13.77 20.91 -1.49
N HIS A 118 -13.55 20.58 -0.24
CA HIS A 118 -12.44 21.12 0.55
C HIS A 118 -11.06 20.48 0.26
N LEU A 119 -11.05 19.24 -0.22
CA LEU A 119 -9.81 18.53 -0.55
C LEU A 119 -9.40 18.66 -2.03
N LEU A 120 -10.19 19.32 -2.85
CA LEU A 120 -9.83 19.66 -4.23
C LEU A 120 -9.01 20.95 -4.29
#